data_f117fb604ce0c96df7bc88883614ecb5
#
_entry.id   f117fb604ce0c96df7bc88883614ecb5
#
_cell.length_a   1.000
_cell.length_b   1.000
_cell.length_c   1.000
_cell.angle_alpha   90.00
_cell.angle_beta   90.00
_cell.angle_gamma   90.00
#
_symmetry.space_group_name_H-M   'P 1'
#
loop_
_entity.id
_entity.type
_entity.pdbx_description
1 polymer ?
#
loop_
_entity_poly.entity_id
_entity_poly.type
_entity_poly.pdbx_seq_one_letter_code
_entity_poly.pdbx_strand_id
1 'polypeptide(L)'
;TITAHMFSNMRTQNRASGMTETEATQYTLVHYIVTRALYYQALTEGYEAADAVVQQDIDDTRAAAQTADNREAYEQFIAGTGMTEDAYWASMFETRKLMLTLENYTQAQEAAFLAAGHTREETDAWHDLCYDRTKTAVDAQNITLADGYTWTLTRDNYNTAGTWPELAQSTGTPG
;
A
#
# COMPACT_ATOMS: atom_id res chain seq x y z
N THR A 1 1.04 -8.67 -12.57
CA THR A 1 -0.10 -9.64 -12.55
C THR A 1 -0.46 -9.95 -11.12
N ILE A 2 -1.76 -9.97 -10.81
CA ILE A 2 -2.29 -10.43 -9.52
C ILE A 2 -2.59 -11.92 -9.69
N THR A 3 -2.02 -12.76 -8.82
CA THR A 3 -2.28 -14.19 -8.89
C THR A 3 -3.65 -14.53 -8.26
N ALA A 4 -4.28 -15.61 -8.73
CA ALA A 4 -5.53 -16.10 -8.14
C ALA A 4 -5.39 -16.40 -6.64
N HIS A 5 -4.22 -16.84 -6.20
CA HIS A 5 -3.92 -17.12 -4.79
C HIS A 5 -3.91 -15.84 -3.94
N MET A 6 -3.19 -14.80 -4.37
CA MET A 6 -3.16 -13.49 -3.67
C MET A 6 -4.56 -12.90 -3.56
N PHE A 7 -5.31 -12.91 -4.66
CA PHE A 7 -6.67 -12.43 -4.69
C PHE A 7 -7.58 -13.20 -3.72
N SER A 8 -7.53 -14.54 -3.76
CA SER A 8 -8.33 -15.40 -2.89
C SER A 8 -8.03 -15.19 -1.42
N ASN A 9 -6.75 -15.07 -1.05
CA ASN A 9 -6.33 -14.85 0.34
C ASN A 9 -6.87 -13.53 0.90
N MET A 10 -6.68 -12.40 0.19
CA MET A 10 -7.19 -11.11 0.65
C MET A 10 -8.71 -11.09 0.73
N ARG A 11 -9.42 -11.66 -0.27
CA ARG A 11 -10.88 -11.78 -0.24
C ARG A 11 -11.35 -12.57 0.99
N THR A 12 -10.68 -13.69 1.30
CA THR A 12 -11.00 -14.51 2.47
C THR A 12 -10.81 -13.75 3.77
N GLN A 13 -9.71 -12.98 3.90
CA GLN A 13 -9.46 -12.13 5.08
C GLN A 13 -10.53 -11.05 5.23
N ASN A 14 -10.91 -10.37 4.14
CA ASN A 14 -11.95 -9.35 4.15
C ASN A 14 -13.31 -9.93 4.54
N ARG A 15 -13.63 -11.14 4.10
CA ARG A 15 -14.83 -11.84 4.55
C ARG A 15 -14.80 -12.19 6.04
N ALA A 16 -13.65 -12.64 6.53
CA ALA A 16 -13.47 -12.91 7.97
C ALA A 16 -13.62 -11.64 8.83
N SER A 17 -13.38 -10.46 8.25
CA SER A 17 -13.62 -9.16 8.88
C SER A 17 -15.09 -8.69 8.80
N GLY A 18 -16.01 -9.52 8.28
CA GLY A 18 -17.45 -9.25 8.26
C GLY A 18 -17.98 -8.70 6.92
N MET A 19 -17.16 -8.54 5.89
CA MET A 19 -17.64 -8.13 4.57
C MET A 19 -18.45 -9.25 3.90
N THR A 20 -19.46 -8.88 3.14
CA THR A 20 -20.14 -9.81 2.22
C THR A 20 -19.20 -10.26 1.11
N GLU A 21 -19.54 -11.32 0.38
CA GLU A 21 -18.74 -11.81 -0.75
C GLU A 21 -18.51 -10.73 -1.82
N THR A 22 -19.55 -9.96 -2.13
CA THR A 22 -19.49 -8.89 -3.12
C THR A 22 -18.59 -7.74 -2.64
N GLU A 23 -18.76 -7.28 -1.41
CA GLU A 23 -17.91 -6.24 -0.82
C GLU A 23 -16.45 -6.65 -0.75
N ALA A 24 -16.15 -7.86 -0.26
CA ALA A 24 -14.80 -8.39 -0.19
C ALA A 24 -14.15 -8.50 -1.57
N THR A 25 -14.91 -8.89 -2.58
CA THR A 25 -14.44 -8.98 -3.96
C THR A 25 -14.11 -7.60 -4.52
N GLN A 26 -15.03 -6.62 -4.38
CA GLN A 26 -14.81 -5.24 -4.84
C GLN A 26 -13.64 -4.58 -4.12
N TYR A 27 -13.60 -4.71 -2.79
CA TYR A 27 -12.49 -4.20 -1.99
C TYR A 27 -11.14 -4.75 -2.47
N THR A 28 -11.06 -6.07 -2.66
CA THR A 28 -9.83 -6.73 -3.10
C THR A 28 -9.39 -6.28 -4.49
N LEU A 29 -10.34 -6.14 -5.43
CA LEU A 29 -10.05 -5.64 -6.79
C LEU A 29 -9.53 -4.21 -6.75
N VAL A 30 -10.24 -3.30 -6.07
CA VAL A 30 -9.84 -1.89 -5.97
C VAL A 30 -8.47 -1.78 -5.32
N HIS A 31 -8.25 -2.49 -4.21
CA HIS A 31 -6.96 -2.50 -3.51
C HIS A 31 -5.80 -2.83 -4.45
N TYR A 32 -5.89 -3.96 -5.15
CA TYR A 32 -4.79 -4.38 -6.03
C TYR A 32 -4.62 -3.50 -7.27
N ILE A 33 -5.72 -3.06 -7.87
CA ILE A 33 -5.69 -2.21 -9.07
C ILE A 33 -5.05 -0.87 -8.73
N VAL A 34 -5.54 -0.21 -7.67
CA VAL A 34 -5.04 1.10 -7.24
C VAL A 34 -3.57 1.02 -6.83
N THR A 35 -3.22 0.06 -5.96
CA THR A 35 -1.83 -0.11 -5.51
C THR A 35 -0.87 -0.29 -6.67
N ARG A 36 -1.23 -1.13 -7.65
CA ARG A 36 -0.38 -1.38 -8.81
C ARG A 36 -0.32 -0.20 -9.77
N ALA A 37 -1.44 0.47 -10.01
CA ALA A 37 -1.48 1.65 -10.88
C ALA A 37 -0.61 2.78 -10.31
N LEU A 38 -0.76 3.09 -9.02
CA LEU A 38 0.06 4.09 -8.34
C LEU A 38 1.55 3.70 -8.29
N TYR A 39 1.86 2.42 -8.10
CA TYR A 39 3.23 1.93 -8.15
C TYR A 39 3.88 2.19 -9.53
N TYR A 40 3.19 1.86 -10.62
CA TYR A 40 3.70 2.13 -11.97
C TYR A 40 3.82 3.62 -12.27
N GLN A 41 2.88 4.44 -11.75
CA GLN A 41 2.98 5.89 -11.85
C GLN A 41 4.22 6.40 -11.10
N ALA A 42 4.45 5.93 -9.88
CA ALA A 42 5.60 6.26 -9.07
C ALA A 42 6.94 5.91 -9.77
N LEU A 43 7.02 4.73 -10.39
CA LEU A 43 8.19 4.35 -11.20
C LEU A 43 8.40 5.29 -12.38
N THR A 44 7.32 5.64 -13.10
CA THR A 44 7.38 6.54 -14.26
C THR A 44 7.85 7.94 -13.88
N GLU A 45 7.48 8.41 -12.69
CA GLU A 45 7.87 9.71 -12.15
C GLU A 45 9.22 9.68 -11.39
N GLY A 46 9.89 8.53 -11.30
CA GLY A 46 11.26 8.41 -10.75
C GLY A 46 11.33 8.25 -9.23
N TYR A 47 10.26 7.80 -8.59
CA TYR A 47 10.19 7.61 -7.12
C TYR A 47 10.56 6.19 -6.67
N GLU A 48 11.17 5.39 -7.54
CA GLU A 48 11.56 4.02 -7.21
C GLU A 48 12.47 3.98 -5.97
N ALA A 49 12.13 3.14 -4.99
CA ALA A 49 12.99 2.91 -3.84
C ALA A 49 14.26 2.17 -4.26
N ALA A 50 15.41 2.70 -3.85
CA ALA A 50 16.71 2.06 -4.15
C ALA A 50 16.82 0.71 -3.41
N ASP A 51 17.35 -0.31 -4.08
CA ASP A 51 17.49 -1.66 -3.53
C ASP A 51 18.22 -1.69 -2.18
N ALA A 52 19.23 -0.83 -2.01
CA ALA A 52 19.95 -0.71 -0.74
C ALA A 52 19.07 -0.21 0.41
N VAL A 53 18.13 0.71 0.13
CA VAL A 53 17.15 1.21 1.12
C VAL A 53 16.15 0.12 1.47
N VAL A 54 15.68 -0.63 0.48
CA VAL A 54 14.77 -1.77 0.68
C VAL A 54 15.44 -2.84 1.54
N GLN A 55 16.70 -3.19 1.25
CA GLN A 55 17.44 -4.17 2.04
C GLN A 55 17.65 -3.70 3.47
N GLN A 56 18.00 -2.44 3.67
CA GLN A 56 18.18 -1.87 5.02
C GLN A 56 16.88 -1.93 5.83
N ASP A 57 15.75 -1.57 5.22
CA ASP A 57 14.43 -1.63 5.86
C ASP A 57 14.05 -3.07 6.26
N ILE A 58 14.37 -4.07 5.42
CA ILE A 58 14.18 -5.48 5.73
C ILE A 58 15.06 -5.89 6.92
N ASP A 59 16.35 -5.51 6.91
CA ASP A 59 17.29 -5.86 7.96
C ASP A 59 16.91 -5.24 9.31
N ASP A 60 16.47 -3.99 9.31
CA ASP A 60 15.97 -3.27 10.50
C ASP A 60 14.68 -3.91 11.04
N THR A 61 13.75 -4.26 10.16
CA THR A 61 12.50 -4.95 10.53
C THR A 61 12.79 -6.33 11.11
N ARG A 62 13.71 -7.08 10.50
CA ARG A 62 14.17 -8.38 10.99
C ARG A 62 14.79 -8.27 12.38
N ALA A 63 15.68 -7.30 12.57
CA ALA A 63 16.33 -7.06 13.84
C ALA A 63 15.31 -6.69 14.94
N ALA A 64 14.33 -5.85 14.63
CA ALA A 64 13.27 -5.49 15.56
C ALA A 64 12.39 -6.70 15.94
N ALA A 65 12.08 -7.58 15.00
CA ALA A 65 11.29 -8.79 15.25
C ALA A 65 12.04 -9.81 16.15
N GLN A 66 13.34 -9.81 16.12
CA GLN A 66 14.19 -10.71 16.91
C GLN A 66 14.48 -10.21 18.33
N THR A 67 13.91 -9.08 18.75
CA THR A 67 14.08 -8.59 20.14
C THR A 67 13.53 -9.58 21.17
N ALA A 68 14.07 -9.53 22.40
CA ALA A 68 13.73 -10.47 23.46
C ALA A 68 12.20 -10.58 23.72
N ASP A 69 11.49 -9.45 23.64
CA ASP A 69 10.05 -9.37 23.91
C ASP A 69 9.18 -10.02 22.82
N ASN A 70 9.70 -10.12 21.60
CA ASN A 70 8.97 -10.65 20.44
C ASN A 70 9.46 -12.01 19.96
N ARG A 71 10.57 -12.50 20.49
CA ARG A 71 11.31 -13.63 19.94
C ARG A 71 10.46 -14.90 19.79
N GLU A 72 9.73 -15.28 20.82
CA GLU A 72 8.91 -16.49 20.80
C GLU A 72 7.80 -16.40 19.73
N ALA A 73 7.07 -15.26 19.70
CA ALA A 73 6.04 -15.02 18.70
C ALA A 73 6.60 -15.00 17.27
N TYR A 74 7.78 -14.42 17.10
CA TYR A 74 8.49 -14.39 15.83
C TYR A 74 8.91 -15.79 15.36
N GLU A 75 9.50 -16.60 16.23
CA GLU A 75 9.90 -17.98 15.91
C GLU A 75 8.68 -18.84 15.53
N GLN A 76 7.58 -18.71 16.26
CA GLN A 76 6.30 -19.38 15.94
C GLN A 76 5.74 -18.92 14.60
N PHE A 77 5.79 -17.62 14.31
CA PHE A 77 5.35 -17.07 13.03
C PHE A 77 6.17 -17.64 11.86
N ILE A 78 7.51 -17.61 11.95
CA ILE A 78 8.39 -18.16 10.89
C ILE A 78 8.11 -19.66 10.68
N ALA A 79 7.99 -20.44 11.76
CA ALA A 79 7.66 -21.86 11.68
C ALA A 79 6.30 -22.08 10.97
N GLY A 80 5.32 -21.21 11.23
CA GLY A 80 3.99 -21.25 10.59
C GLY A 80 4.02 -20.97 9.10
N THR A 81 5.05 -20.28 8.56
CA THR A 81 5.19 -20.01 7.12
C THR A 81 5.65 -21.24 6.33
N GLY A 82 6.25 -22.23 6.97
CA GLY A 82 6.89 -23.37 6.32
C GLY A 82 8.19 -23.01 5.57
N MET A 83 8.72 -21.82 5.77
CA MET A 83 9.96 -21.32 5.16
C MET A 83 11.09 -21.30 6.20
N THR A 84 12.34 -21.26 5.72
CA THR A 84 13.43 -20.79 6.57
C THR A 84 13.31 -19.28 6.78
N GLU A 85 13.89 -18.76 7.86
CA GLU A 85 13.88 -17.33 8.14
C GLU A 85 14.47 -16.52 6.98
N ASP A 86 15.62 -16.93 6.44
CA ASP A 86 16.25 -16.25 5.31
C ASP A 86 15.39 -16.28 4.04
N ALA A 87 14.72 -17.41 3.76
CA ALA A 87 13.81 -17.50 2.62
C ALA A 87 12.57 -16.60 2.79
N TYR A 88 12.04 -16.48 4.00
CA TYR A 88 10.94 -15.56 4.30
C TYR A 88 11.33 -14.11 4.02
N TRP A 89 12.45 -13.64 4.60
CA TRP A 89 12.89 -12.25 4.40
C TRP A 89 13.26 -11.95 2.96
N ALA A 90 13.91 -12.88 2.26
CA ALA A 90 14.16 -12.74 0.83
C ALA A 90 12.88 -12.61 0.01
N SER A 91 11.80 -13.31 0.39
CA SER A 91 10.50 -13.23 -0.29
C SER A 91 9.80 -11.89 -0.09
N MET A 92 10.15 -11.12 0.92
CA MET A 92 9.56 -9.82 1.23
C MET A 92 10.09 -8.67 0.36
N PHE A 93 11.22 -8.85 -0.33
CA PHE A 93 11.93 -7.78 -1.02
C PHE A 93 11.04 -6.99 -2.00
N GLU A 94 10.38 -7.69 -2.91
CA GLU A 94 9.52 -7.03 -3.91
C GLU A 94 8.31 -6.31 -3.29
N THR A 95 7.77 -6.88 -2.22
CA THR A 95 6.65 -6.25 -1.49
C THR A 95 7.11 -4.99 -0.77
N ARG A 96 8.26 -5.04 -0.10
CA ARG A 96 8.85 -3.88 0.59
C ARG A 96 9.26 -2.79 -0.41
N LYS A 97 9.84 -3.18 -1.55
CA LYS A 97 10.19 -2.25 -2.63
C LYS A 97 8.96 -1.52 -3.14
N LEU A 98 7.86 -2.23 -3.38
CA LEU A 98 6.60 -1.61 -3.78
C LEU A 98 6.11 -0.62 -2.71
N MET A 99 6.09 -1.01 -1.44
CA MET A 99 5.61 -0.15 -0.34
C MET A 99 6.45 1.12 -0.19
N LEU A 100 7.78 0.99 -0.15
CA LEU A 100 8.69 2.14 -0.03
C LEU A 100 8.63 3.06 -1.26
N THR A 101 8.45 2.49 -2.46
CA THR A 101 8.23 3.29 -3.67
C THR A 101 6.95 4.11 -3.59
N LEU A 102 5.86 3.52 -3.12
CA LEU A 102 4.60 4.24 -2.91
C LEU A 102 4.72 5.30 -1.82
N GLU A 103 5.43 5.00 -0.74
CA GLU A 103 5.71 5.98 0.33
C GLU A 103 6.49 7.18 -0.21
N ASN A 104 7.58 6.96 -0.95
CA ASN A 104 8.34 8.03 -1.60
C ASN A 104 7.45 8.91 -2.47
N TYR A 105 6.60 8.28 -3.28
CA TYR A 105 5.67 8.97 -4.17
C TYR A 105 4.67 9.82 -3.40
N THR A 106 3.98 9.25 -2.43
CA THR A 106 2.92 9.95 -1.70
C THR A 106 3.48 11.07 -0.82
N GLN A 107 4.65 10.89 -0.21
CA GLN A 107 5.36 11.95 0.52
C GLN A 107 5.75 13.12 -0.39
N ALA A 108 6.20 12.83 -1.61
CA ALA A 108 6.52 13.87 -2.59
C ALA A 108 5.26 14.64 -3.04
N GLN A 109 4.12 13.95 -3.22
CA GLN A 109 2.85 14.62 -3.53
C GLN A 109 2.37 15.50 -2.37
N GLU A 110 2.49 15.04 -1.12
CA GLU A 110 2.17 15.86 0.06
C GLU A 110 3.07 17.10 0.14
N ALA A 111 4.39 16.92 -0.05
CA ALA A 111 5.32 18.04 -0.06
C ALA A 111 5.00 19.06 -1.15
N ALA A 112 4.62 18.59 -2.35
CA ALA A 112 4.24 19.47 -3.46
C ALA A 112 2.91 20.21 -3.17
N PHE A 113 1.94 19.55 -2.55
CA PHE A 113 0.67 20.16 -2.14
C PHE A 113 0.91 21.31 -1.14
N LEU A 114 1.71 21.08 -0.12
CA LEU A 114 2.06 22.11 0.85
C LEU A 114 2.90 23.25 0.23
N ALA A 115 3.84 22.93 -0.67
CA ALA A 115 4.65 23.91 -1.37
C ALA A 115 3.84 24.79 -2.33
N ALA A 116 2.70 24.31 -2.81
CA ALA A 116 1.74 25.08 -3.61
C ALA A 116 0.92 26.11 -2.78
N GLY A 117 1.13 26.15 -1.47
CA GLY A 117 0.49 27.10 -0.56
C GLY A 117 -0.74 26.56 0.16
N HIS A 118 -1.05 25.28 -0.02
CA HIS A 118 -2.10 24.61 0.75
C HIS A 118 -1.67 24.36 2.20
N THR A 119 -2.64 24.19 3.07
CA THR A 119 -2.40 23.86 4.48
C THR A 119 -2.84 22.43 4.79
N ARG A 120 -2.43 21.91 5.97
CA ARG A 120 -2.80 20.57 6.43
C ARG A 120 -4.26 20.45 6.85
N GLU A 121 -4.95 21.55 7.03
CA GLU A 121 -6.36 21.64 7.35
C GLU A 121 -7.27 21.52 6.10
N GLU A 122 -6.70 21.67 4.91
CA GLU A 122 -7.40 21.55 3.63
C GLU A 122 -7.56 20.08 3.20
N THR A 123 -8.14 19.26 4.07
CA THR A 123 -8.26 17.81 3.88
C THR A 123 -9.08 17.45 2.64
N ASP A 124 -10.14 18.19 2.32
CA ASP A 124 -10.95 17.94 1.12
C ASP A 124 -10.15 18.17 -0.16
N ALA A 125 -9.37 19.26 -0.21
CA ALA A 125 -8.50 19.55 -1.35
C ALA A 125 -7.38 18.49 -1.50
N TRP A 126 -6.85 17.98 -0.39
CA TRP A 126 -5.90 16.88 -0.38
C TRP A 126 -6.54 15.58 -0.92
N HIS A 127 -7.72 15.22 -0.43
CA HIS A 127 -8.45 14.04 -0.91
C HIS A 127 -8.82 14.14 -2.40
N ASP A 128 -9.17 15.34 -2.88
CA ASP A 128 -9.42 15.59 -4.29
C ASP A 128 -8.15 15.36 -5.13
N LEU A 129 -7.02 15.89 -4.71
CA LEU A 129 -5.73 15.65 -5.36
C LEU A 129 -5.38 14.16 -5.40
N CYS A 130 -5.49 13.46 -4.27
CA CYS A 130 -5.19 12.04 -4.16
C CYS A 130 -6.09 11.20 -5.08
N TYR A 131 -7.39 11.51 -5.12
CA TYR A 131 -8.34 10.85 -6.02
C TYR A 131 -7.97 11.08 -7.49
N ASP A 132 -7.69 12.32 -7.88
CA ASP A 132 -7.36 12.67 -9.27
C ASP A 132 -6.03 12.02 -9.71
N ARG A 133 -5.04 11.96 -8.83
CA ARG A 133 -3.78 11.24 -9.08
C ARG A 133 -4.01 9.73 -9.23
N THR A 134 -4.83 9.15 -8.35
CA THR A 134 -5.19 7.73 -8.41
C THR A 134 -5.93 7.43 -9.70
N LYS A 135 -6.91 8.26 -10.07
CA LYS A 135 -7.67 8.11 -11.30
C LYS A 135 -6.76 8.19 -12.54
N THR A 136 -5.87 9.16 -12.58
CA THR A 136 -4.90 9.32 -13.67
C THR A 136 -4.00 8.09 -13.80
N ALA A 137 -3.48 7.58 -12.67
CA ALA A 137 -2.64 6.39 -12.65
C ALA A 137 -3.39 5.14 -13.14
N VAL A 138 -4.66 4.99 -12.74
CA VAL A 138 -5.53 3.88 -13.16
C VAL A 138 -5.90 3.98 -14.63
N ASP A 139 -6.29 5.16 -15.12
CA ASP A 139 -6.66 5.39 -16.52
C ASP A 139 -5.48 5.16 -17.48
N ALA A 140 -4.25 5.31 -16.99
CA ALA A 140 -3.04 5.01 -17.76
C ALA A 140 -2.76 3.50 -17.92
N GLN A 141 -3.50 2.63 -17.20
CA GLN A 141 -3.28 1.18 -17.24
C GLN A 141 -4.25 0.49 -18.19
N ASN A 142 -3.74 -0.54 -18.88
CA ASN A 142 -4.60 -1.47 -19.63
C ASN A 142 -5.06 -2.60 -18.71
N ILE A 143 -6.20 -2.39 -18.03
CA ILE A 143 -6.74 -3.32 -17.03
C ILE A 143 -7.68 -4.30 -17.69
N THR A 144 -7.33 -5.59 -17.64
CA THR A 144 -8.20 -6.68 -18.08
C THR A 144 -8.62 -7.52 -16.88
N LEU A 145 -9.91 -7.68 -16.68
CA LEU A 145 -10.47 -8.54 -15.66
C LEU A 145 -10.90 -9.89 -16.27
N ALA A 146 -10.88 -10.93 -15.45
CA ALA A 146 -11.50 -12.20 -15.81
C ALA A 146 -13.04 -12.05 -15.88
N ASP A 147 -13.69 -12.95 -16.63
CA ASP A 147 -15.14 -12.92 -16.80
C ASP A 147 -15.87 -12.97 -15.46
N GLY A 148 -16.92 -12.17 -15.35
CA GLY A 148 -17.75 -12.07 -14.16
C GLY A 148 -17.25 -11.09 -13.09
N TYR A 149 -16.10 -10.45 -13.28
CA TYR A 149 -15.61 -9.40 -12.38
C TYR A 149 -15.87 -8.02 -12.98
N THR A 150 -16.32 -7.11 -12.13
CA THR A 150 -16.44 -5.67 -12.42
C THR A 150 -15.84 -4.88 -11.29
N TRP A 151 -15.40 -3.68 -11.57
CA TRP A 151 -14.90 -2.76 -10.56
C TRP A 151 -15.19 -1.31 -10.97
N THR A 152 -15.20 -0.42 -10.00
CA THR A 152 -15.37 1.01 -10.23
C THR A 152 -14.54 1.78 -9.23
N LEU A 153 -13.74 2.74 -9.69
CA LEU A 153 -13.03 3.69 -8.85
C LEU A 153 -13.97 4.85 -8.51
N THR A 154 -14.09 5.15 -7.23
CA THR A 154 -14.89 6.27 -6.69
C THR A 154 -14.08 7.04 -5.66
N ARG A 155 -14.58 8.23 -5.27
CA ARG A 155 -14.00 8.99 -4.15
C ARG A 155 -14.06 8.26 -2.82
N ASP A 156 -15.00 7.34 -2.63
CA ASP A 156 -15.14 6.59 -1.38
C ASP A 156 -14.20 5.40 -1.30
N ASN A 157 -13.64 4.93 -2.44
CA ASN A 157 -12.83 3.72 -2.45
C ASN A 157 -11.41 3.88 -3.02
N TYR A 158 -11.03 5.07 -3.51
CA TYR A 158 -9.70 5.28 -4.13
C TYR A 158 -8.53 4.99 -3.17
N ASN A 159 -8.73 5.16 -1.88
CA ASN A 159 -7.71 4.92 -0.85
C ASN A 159 -7.96 3.63 -0.03
N THR A 160 -8.71 2.68 -0.58
CA THR A 160 -8.98 1.37 0.05
C THR A 160 -7.70 0.64 0.49
N ALA A 161 -6.60 0.83 -0.24
CA ALA A 161 -5.30 0.27 0.09
C ALA A 161 -4.55 1.02 1.21
N GLY A 162 -5.06 2.16 1.68
CA GLY A 162 -4.35 3.03 2.63
C GLY A 162 -3.04 3.59 2.06
N THR A 163 -2.93 3.71 0.74
CA THR A 163 -1.71 4.18 0.06
C THR A 163 -1.45 5.66 0.33
N TRP A 164 -2.51 6.48 0.29
CA TRP A 164 -2.42 7.90 0.56
C TRP A 164 -2.49 8.17 2.06
N PRO A 165 -1.52 8.88 2.64
CA PRO A 165 -1.58 9.25 4.05
C PRO A 165 -2.66 10.31 4.29
N GLU A 166 -3.25 10.27 5.47
CA GLU A 166 -3.98 11.43 5.99
C GLU A 166 -2.99 12.55 6.26
N LEU A 167 -3.36 13.80 5.92
CA LEU A 167 -2.55 14.95 6.31
C LEU A 167 -2.45 14.99 7.84
N ALA A 168 -1.26 14.74 8.37
CA ALA A 168 -1.02 14.83 9.81
C ALA A 168 -1.37 16.25 10.26
N GLN A 169 -2.39 16.39 11.10
CA GLN A 169 -2.74 17.67 11.70
C GLN A 169 -1.52 18.20 12.44
N SER A 170 -1.18 19.47 12.28
CA SER A 170 -0.14 20.08 13.08
C SER A 170 -0.60 19.97 14.55
N THR A 171 0.05 19.09 15.32
CA THR A 171 -0.09 19.12 16.78
C THR A 171 0.51 20.42 17.23
N GLY A 172 -0.29 21.51 17.15
CA GLY A 172 0.08 22.81 17.67
C GLY A 172 0.36 22.62 19.14
N THR A 173 1.62 22.67 19.52
CA THR A 173 2.00 22.91 20.92
C THR A 173 1.45 24.29 21.25
N PRO A 174 0.47 24.43 22.16
CA PRO A 174 0.06 25.76 22.59
C PRO A 174 1.27 26.39 23.29
N GLY A 175 1.77 27.51 22.72
CA GLY A 175 2.81 28.35 23.30
C GLY A 175 2.33 29.06 24.57
#